data_898bfaf2c2181e0e2cf6ec24df463a46
#
_entry.id   898bfaf2c2181e0e2cf6ec24df463a46
#
_cell.length_a   1.000
_cell.length_b   1.000
_cell.length_c   1.000
_cell.angle_alpha   90.00
_cell.angle_beta   90.00
_cell.angle_gamma   90.00
#
_symmetry.space_group_name_H-M   'P 1'
#
loop_
_entity.id
_entity.type
_entity.pdbx_description
1 polymer ?
#
loop_
_entity_poly.entity_id
_entity_poly.type
_entity_poly.pdbx_seq_one_letter_code
_entity_poly.pdbx_strand_id
1 'polypeptide(L)'
;IREREADCCGQKILYFLKREHNISLSVPKIYEILFEKYKIKSKWKKNQIRGVVPKASKPREVIQMDTVDFGEVFAFTGIDIFSKEADVIMFPSLTSHDGLIYLETSMERRFGGHSDLIQTDGGPEFKDEFKRNVLRFAGRHRIARPYKKNEQSYIESFNRSLRKECLGWIKYKKGQVSELNGIVINYLERYHYHRPHISLGMRPPLERI
;
A
#
# COMPACT_ATOMS: atom_id res chain seq x y z
N ILE A 1 3.50 21.46 7.09
CA ILE A 1 2.96 20.08 7.06
C ILE A 1 2.61 19.67 5.63
N ARG A 2 1.74 20.38 4.93
CA ARG A 2 1.29 19.97 3.58
C ARG A 2 2.43 19.81 2.57
N GLU A 3 3.48 20.57 2.64
CA GLU A 3 4.65 20.48 1.76
C GLU A 3 5.57 19.32 2.15
N ARG A 4 5.72 19.06 3.43
CA ARG A 4 6.51 17.95 3.96
C ARG A 4 5.80 16.60 3.80
N GLU A 5 4.48 16.58 4.03
CA GLU A 5 3.67 15.37 4.03
C GLU A 5 2.89 15.26 2.72
N ALA A 6 3.40 14.49 1.77
CA ALA A 6 2.79 14.31 0.46
C ALA A 6 1.35 13.76 0.56
N ASP A 7 0.44 14.29 -0.24
CA ASP A 7 -0.99 13.89 -0.33
C ASP A 7 -1.74 13.86 1.02
N CYS A 8 -1.33 14.69 1.96
CA CYS A 8 -1.94 14.75 3.29
C CYS A 8 -3.31 15.45 3.24
N CYS A 9 -4.39 14.74 3.57
CA CYS A 9 -5.74 15.33 3.67
C CYS A 9 -5.92 16.16 4.95
N GLY A 10 -6.98 16.98 5.01
CA GLY A 10 -7.25 17.87 6.14
C GLY A 10 -7.26 17.16 7.51
N GLN A 11 -7.77 15.93 7.59
CA GLN A 11 -7.75 15.15 8.84
C GLN A 11 -6.34 14.77 9.27
N LYS A 12 -5.46 14.37 8.33
CA LYS A 12 -4.06 14.07 8.63
C LYS A 12 -3.28 15.33 8.99
N ILE A 13 -3.56 16.46 8.32
CA ILE A 13 -2.97 17.75 8.69
C ILE A 13 -3.35 18.13 10.11
N LEU A 14 -4.62 17.98 10.50
CA LEU A 14 -5.07 18.22 11.87
C LEU A 14 -4.32 17.34 12.89
N TYR A 15 -4.13 16.05 12.56
CA TYR A 15 -3.37 15.13 13.40
C TYR A 15 -1.95 15.65 13.65
N PHE A 16 -1.21 16.05 12.61
CA PHE A 16 0.15 16.59 12.75
C PHE A 16 0.18 17.94 13.45
N LEU A 17 -0.78 18.84 13.17
CA LEU A 17 -0.91 20.11 13.89
C LEU A 17 -1.06 19.90 15.40
N LYS A 18 -1.91 18.95 15.78
CA LYS A 18 -2.13 18.65 17.20
C LYS A 18 -0.93 18.00 17.85
N ARG A 19 -0.29 17.04 17.18
CA ARG A 19 0.85 16.28 17.71
C ARG A 19 2.14 17.09 17.81
N GLU A 20 2.45 17.89 16.79
CA GLU A 20 3.75 18.59 16.69
C GLU A 20 3.71 20.02 17.21
N HIS A 21 2.56 20.68 17.12
CA HIS A 21 2.44 22.11 17.43
C HIS A 21 1.38 22.42 18.50
N ASN A 22 0.67 21.42 19.01
CA ASN A 22 -0.46 21.58 19.95
C ASN A 22 -1.55 22.52 19.41
N ILE A 23 -1.71 22.58 18.07
CA ILE A 23 -2.70 23.41 17.38
C ILE A 23 -3.93 22.57 17.04
N SER A 24 -5.12 23.04 17.45
CA SER A 24 -6.40 22.43 17.08
C SER A 24 -7.17 23.37 16.16
N LEU A 25 -7.47 22.90 14.95
CA LEU A 25 -8.30 23.59 13.95
C LEU A 25 -9.41 22.66 13.47
N SER A 26 -10.52 23.23 13.01
CA SER A 26 -11.52 22.42 12.31
C SER A 26 -11.01 22.00 10.92
N VAL A 27 -11.42 20.81 10.46
CA VAL A 27 -11.05 20.33 9.11
C VAL A 27 -11.52 21.29 8.00
N PRO A 28 -12.72 21.90 8.05
CA PRO A 28 -13.13 22.94 7.12
C PRO A 28 -12.16 24.14 7.09
N LYS A 29 -11.71 24.62 8.26
CA LYS A 29 -10.75 25.74 8.31
C LYS A 29 -9.40 25.39 7.71
N ILE A 30 -8.94 24.16 7.88
CA ILE A 30 -7.72 23.67 7.22
C ILE A 30 -7.88 23.72 5.70
N TYR A 31 -9.03 23.28 5.17
CA TYR A 31 -9.27 23.35 3.72
C TYR A 31 -9.40 24.79 3.21
N GLU A 32 -10.01 25.69 3.95
CA GLU A 32 -10.06 27.14 3.63
C GLU A 32 -8.65 27.69 3.41
N ILE A 33 -7.74 27.48 4.37
CA ILE A 33 -6.34 27.90 4.27
C ILE A 33 -5.62 27.22 3.07
N LEU A 34 -5.90 25.93 2.84
CA LEU A 34 -5.29 25.20 1.72
C LEU A 34 -5.78 25.70 0.36
N PHE A 35 -7.04 26.13 0.23
CA PHE A 35 -7.58 26.66 -1.02
C PHE A 35 -6.93 27.97 -1.44
N GLU A 36 -6.40 28.75 -0.52
CA GLU A 36 -5.67 30.00 -0.83
C GLU A 36 -4.37 29.72 -1.63
N LYS A 37 -3.70 28.58 -1.33
CA LYS A 37 -2.39 28.24 -1.92
C LYS A 37 -2.46 27.11 -2.96
N TYR A 38 -3.40 26.17 -2.83
CA TYR A 38 -3.42 24.94 -3.63
C TYR A 38 -4.74 24.77 -4.38
N LYS A 39 -4.66 24.36 -5.68
CA LYS A 39 -5.83 23.89 -6.44
C LYS A 39 -6.24 22.49 -5.95
N ILE A 40 -7.21 22.41 -5.05
CA ILE A 40 -7.76 21.14 -4.57
C ILE A 40 -8.96 20.77 -5.46
N LYS A 41 -8.77 19.77 -6.34
CA LYS A 41 -9.85 19.31 -7.23
C LYS A 41 -10.66 18.22 -6.52
N SER A 42 -11.98 18.37 -6.49
CA SER A 42 -12.91 17.28 -6.17
C SER A 42 -12.83 16.20 -7.26
N LYS A 43 -12.60 14.94 -6.87
CA LYS A 43 -12.63 13.82 -7.81
C LYS A 43 -14.06 13.30 -7.97
N TRP A 44 -14.65 13.49 -9.13
CA TRP A 44 -15.91 12.83 -9.48
C TRP A 44 -15.73 11.30 -9.45
N LYS A 45 -16.55 10.61 -8.64
CA LYS A 45 -16.61 9.16 -8.64
C LYS A 45 -17.68 8.73 -9.64
N LYS A 46 -17.28 8.09 -10.73
CA LYS A 46 -18.23 7.39 -11.62
C LYS A 46 -18.90 6.26 -10.84
N ASN A 47 -20.23 6.15 -10.93
CA ASN A 47 -20.95 4.96 -10.46
C ASN A 47 -20.46 3.73 -11.20
N GLN A 48 -19.85 2.79 -10.49
CA GLN A 48 -19.35 1.53 -11.03
C GLN A 48 -19.91 0.39 -10.21
N ILE A 49 -20.21 -0.74 -10.87
CA ILE A 49 -20.62 -1.97 -10.16
C ILE A 49 -19.46 -2.37 -9.23
N ARG A 50 -19.73 -2.38 -7.94
CA ARG A 50 -18.73 -2.66 -6.91
C ARG A 50 -18.81 -4.12 -6.50
N GLY A 51 -17.67 -4.80 -6.44
CA GLY A 51 -17.53 -6.09 -5.77
C GLY A 51 -17.59 -5.94 -4.25
N VAL A 52 -17.61 -7.06 -3.56
CA VAL A 52 -17.54 -7.09 -2.09
C VAL A 52 -16.13 -6.67 -1.66
N VAL A 53 -16.05 -5.69 -0.76
CA VAL A 53 -14.78 -5.32 -0.13
C VAL A 53 -14.38 -6.43 0.83
N PRO A 54 -13.17 -7.02 0.73
CA PRO A 54 -12.70 -7.99 1.69
C PRO A 54 -12.68 -7.42 3.11
N LYS A 55 -13.00 -8.25 4.09
CA LYS A 55 -12.95 -7.92 5.51
C LYS A 55 -12.00 -8.87 6.22
N ALA A 56 -11.32 -8.37 7.24
CA ALA A 56 -10.52 -9.15 8.16
C ALA A 56 -10.82 -8.68 9.58
N SER A 57 -10.79 -9.62 10.53
CA SER A 57 -11.09 -9.40 11.95
C SER A 57 -9.82 -9.40 12.81
N LYS A 58 -8.72 -9.93 12.28
CA LYS A 58 -7.43 -10.04 12.95
C LYS A 58 -6.27 -9.83 11.96
N PRO A 59 -5.06 -9.53 12.45
CA PRO A 59 -3.86 -9.52 11.60
C PRO A 59 -3.62 -10.88 10.93
N ARG A 60 -3.07 -10.86 9.72
CA ARG A 60 -2.71 -12.05 8.92
C ARG A 60 -3.90 -12.91 8.46
N GLU A 61 -5.13 -12.43 8.64
CA GLU A 61 -6.30 -13.12 8.11
C GLU A 61 -6.38 -13.01 6.58
N VAL A 62 -6.10 -11.82 6.04
CA VAL A 62 -6.06 -11.61 4.57
C VAL A 62 -4.90 -10.70 4.21
N ILE A 63 -4.00 -11.21 3.38
CA ILE A 63 -2.95 -10.43 2.73
C ILE A 63 -3.30 -10.28 1.25
N GLN A 64 -3.34 -9.06 0.75
CA GLN A 64 -3.45 -8.79 -0.68
C GLN A 64 -2.08 -8.53 -1.26
N MET A 65 -1.77 -9.15 -2.41
CA MET A 65 -0.54 -8.93 -3.16
C MET A 65 -0.86 -8.51 -4.59
N ASP A 66 -0.02 -7.63 -5.14
CA ASP A 66 -0.20 -7.02 -6.46
C ASP A 66 1.15 -6.53 -6.99
N THR A 67 1.20 -6.15 -8.26
CA THR A 67 2.37 -5.56 -8.87
C THR A 67 2.09 -4.18 -9.44
N VAL A 68 3.10 -3.33 -9.48
CA VAL A 68 3.02 -1.98 -10.05
C VAL A 68 4.12 -1.82 -11.07
N ASP A 69 3.73 -1.58 -12.31
CA ASP A 69 4.65 -1.30 -13.43
C ASP A 69 5.23 0.13 -13.33
N PHE A 70 6.55 0.22 -13.31
CA PHE A 70 7.32 1.45 -13.39
C PHE A 70 8.26 1.47 -14.61
N GLY A 71 7.89 0.82 -15.71
CA GLY A 71 8.63 0.76 -16.97
C GLY A 71 9.52 -0.48 -17.06
N GLU A 72 10.82 -0.34 -16.85
CA GLU A 72 11.75 -1.48 -16.82
C GLU A 72 11.90 -2.10 -15.43
N VAL A 73 11.17 -1.58 -14.43
CA VAL A 73 11.20 -2.01 -13.03
C VAL A 73 9.78 -2.25 -12.54
N PHE A 74 9.59 -3.27 -11.72
CA PHE A 74 8.31 -3.66 -11.17
C PHE A 74 8.37 -3.67 -9.64
N ALA A 75 7.39 -3.03 -9.00
CA ALA A 75 7.22 -3.12 -7.56
C ALA A 75 6.26 -4.27 -7.25
N PHE A 76 6.73 -5.30 -6.59
CA PHE A 76 5.87 -6.29 -5.96
C PHE A 76 5.44 -5.74 -4.60
N THR A 77 4.15 -5.76 -4.34
CA THR A 77 3.55 -5.10 -3.18
C THR A 77 2.63 -6.06 -2.43
N GLY A 78 2.55 -5.91 -1.12
CA GLY A 78 1.64 -6.66 -0.28
C GLY A 78 1.10 -5.81 0.86
N ILE A 79 -0.11 -6.08 1.30
CA ILE A 79 -0.74 -5.42 2.44
C ILE A 79 -1.60 -6.40 3.25
N ASP A 80 -1.42 -6.39 4.56
CA ASP A 80 -2.39 -6.95 5.50
C ASP A 80 -3.59 -6.01 5.58
N ILE A 81 -4.76 -6.48 5.20
CA ILE A 81 -5.94 -5.62 5.13
C ILE A 81 -6.49 -5.23 6.51
N PHE A 82 -6.10 -5.89 7.59
CA PHE A 82 -6.46 -5.53 8.97
C PHE A 82 -5.48 -4.52 9.56
N SER A 83 -4.23 -4.92 9.75
CA SER A 83 -3.19 -4.08 10.39
C SER A 83 -2.72 -2.91 9.52
N LYS A 84 -2.93 -2.98 8.20
CA LYS A 84 -2.37 -2.07 7.18
C LYS A 84 -0.84 -2.16 7.08
N GLU A 85 -0.20 -3.13 7.72
CA GLU A 85 1.19 -3.42 7.44
C GLU A 85 1.38 -3.76 5.98
N ALA A 86 2.42 -3.23 5.36
CA ALA A 86 2.67 -3.39 3.93
C ALA A 86 4.13 -3.71 3.64
N ASP A 87 4.38 -4.34 2.52
CA ASP A 87 5.72 -4.61 2.03
C ASP A 87 5.86 -4.29 0.56
N VAL A 88 7.06 -3.93 0.14
CA VAL A 88 7.40 -3.62 -1.26
C VAL A 88 8.82 -4.06 -1.54
N ILE A 89 9.02 -4.73 -2.67
CA ILE A 89 10.34 -5.01 -3.24
C ILE A 89 10.32 -4.65 -4.73
N MET A 90 11.38 -3.97 -5.18
CA MET A 90 11.58 -3.60 -6.57
C MET A 90 12.37 -4.69 -7.30
N PHE A 91 11.88 -5.13 -8.45
CA PHE A 91 12.51 -6.14 -9.30
C PHE A 91 12.75 -5.61 -10.73
N PRO A 92 13.80 -6.09 -11.42
CA PRO A 92 14.08 -5.72 -12.82
C PRO A 92 13.26 -6.53 -13.83
N SER A 93 12.39 -7.42 -13.37
CA SER A 93 11.57 -8.33 -14.18
C SER A 93 10.23 -8.63 -13.50
N LEU A 94 9.33 -9.21 -14.27
CA LEU A 94 7.97 -9.58 -13.82
C LEU A 94 7.77 -11.08 -14.13
N THR A 95 8.43 -11.94 -13.36
CA THR A 95 8.37 -13.38 -13.52
C THR A 95 7.71 -14.06 -12.32
N SER A 96 7.26 -15.31 -12.49
CA SER A 96 6.74 -16.11 -11.36
C SER A 96 7.83 -16.45 -10.33
N HIS A 97 9.09 -16.45 -10.77
CA HIS A 97 10.25 -16.59 -9.88
C HIS A 97 10.43 -15.34 -9.00
N ASP A 98 10.35 -14.13 -9.58
CA ASP A 98 10.36 -12.87 -8.80
C ASP A 98 9.19 -12.83 -7.82
N GLY A 99 8.01 -13.31 -8.25
CA GLY A 99 6.84 -13.46 -7.39
C GLY A 99 7.08 -14.39 -6.20
N LEU A 100 7.76 -15.51 -6.43
CA LEU A 100 8.16 -16.43 -5.35
C LEU A 100 9.16 -15.79 -4.38
N ILE A 101 10.21 -15.15 -4.89
CA ILE A 101 11.19 -14.45 -4.04
C ILE A 101 10.49 -13.37 -3.20
N TYR A 102 9.59 -12.60 -3.82
CA TYR A 102 8.80 -11.62 -3.10
C TYR A 102 7.95 -12.26 -1.99
N LEU A 103 7.22 -13.34 -2.31
CA LEU A 103 6.39 -14.06 -1.36
C LEU A 103 7.20 -14.51 -0.14
N GLU A 104 8.31 -15.24 -0.35
CA GLU A 104 9.17 -15.77 0.71
C GLU A 104 9.72 -14.63 1.58
N THR A 105 10.32 -13.62 0.95
CA THR A 105 10.93 -12.49 1.65
C THR A 105 9.89 -11.68 2.44
N SER A 106 8.75 -11.35 1.83
CA SER A 106 7.73 -10.51 2.47
C SER A 106 7.03 -11.25 3.61
N MET A 107 6.75 -12.55 3.45
CA MET A 107 6.15 -13.35 4.50
C MET A 107 7.09 -13.47 5.70
N GLU A 108 8.37 -13.72 5.49
CA GLU A 108 9.35 -13.83 6.56
C GLU A 108 9.55 -12.51 7.32
N ARG A 109 9.90 -11.44 6.59
CA ARG A 109 10.31 -10.18 7.22
C ARG A 109 9.15 -9.30 7.71
N ARG A 110 7.96 -9.43 7.11
CA ARG A 110 6.85 -8.51 7.38
C ARG A 110 5.59 -9.20 7.88
N PHE A 111 5.19 -10.31 7.27
CA PHE A 111 3.88 -10.91 7.53
C PHE A 111 3.90 -12.10 8.50
N GLY A 112 5.03 -12.33 9.20
CA GLY A 112 5.11 -13.33 10.29
C GLY A 112 5.03 -14.78 9.83
N GLY A 113 5.41 -15.06 8.59
CA GLY A 113 5.61 -16.40 8.04
C GLY A 113 4.34 -17.11 7.55
N HIS A 114 3.15 -16.73 8.03
CA HIS A 114 1.91 -17.40 7.62
C HIS A 114 0.70 -16.45 7.66
N SER A 115 -0.30 -16.73 6.80
CA SER A 115 -1.59 -16.03 6.77
C SER A 115 -2.75 -17.01 6.52
N ASP A 116 -3.99 -16.62 6.86
CA ASP A 116 -5.15 -17.45 6.56
C ASP A 116 -5.48 -17.45 5.04
N LEU A 117 -5.26 -16.30 4.38
CA LEU A 117 -5.54 -16.12 2.96
C LEU A 117 -4.55 -15.15 2.33
N ILE A 118 -3.94 -15.55 1.21
CA ILE A 118 -3.28 -14.64 0.27
C ILE A 118 -4.19 -14.43 -0.94
N GLN A 119 -4.42 -13.18 -1.33
CA GLN A 119 -5.22 -12.81 -2.49
C GLN A 119 -4.38 -12.02 -3.50
N THR A 120 -4.41 -12.45 -4.78
CA THR A 120 -3.74 -11.82 -5.92
C THR A 120 -4.74 -11.50 -7.03
N ASP A 121 -4.33 -10.75 -8.05
CA ASP A 121 -5.14 -10.52 -9.26
C ASP A 121 -5.05 -11.65 -10.29
N GLY A 122 -4.09 -12.57 -10.12
CA GLY A 122 -3.83 -13.69 -11.02
C GLY A 122 -2.99 -13.32 -12.25
N GLY A 123 -2.19 -12.26 -12.15
CA GLY A 123 -1.15 -11.93 -13.12
C GLY A 123 -0.16 -13.09 -13.35
N PRO A 124 0.64 -13.06 -14.43
CA PRO A 124 1.60 -14.13 -14.76
C PRO A 124 2.62 -14.36 -13.63
N GLU A 125 3.01 -13.33 -12.91
CA GLU A 125 3.93 -13.38 -11.76
C GLU A 125 3.39 -14.17 -10.57
N PHE A 126 2.07 -14.33 -10.47
CA PHE A 126 1.39 -15.11 -9.43
C PHE A 126 0.99 -16.53 -9.88
N LYS A 127 1.52 -16.97 -11.02
CA LYS A 127 1.33 -18.35 -11.56
C LYS A 127 2.54 -19.23 -11.23
N ASP A 128 2.61 -20.36 -11.83
CA ASP A 128 3.75 -21.31 -11.84
C ASP A 128 4.46 -21.46 -10.49
N GLU A 129 5.65 -20.89 -10.32
CA GLU A 129 6.45 -21.02 -9.10
C GLU A 129 5.75 -20.41 -7.89
N PHE A 130 5.20 -19.22 -8.02
CA PHE A 130 4.42 -18.60 -6.96
C PHE A 130 3.25 -19.51 -6.54
N LYS A 131 2.43 -19.95 -7.48
CA LYS A 131 1.25 -20.77 -7.21
C LYS A 131 1.59 -22.12 -6.57
N ARG A 132 2.72 -22.74 -6.93
CA ARG A 132 3.17 -24.00 -6.33
C ARG A 132 3.60 -23.85 -4.88
N ASN A 133 4.07 -22.67 -4.48
CA ASN A 133 4.65 -22.42 -3.17
C ASN A 133 3.76 -21.61 -2.22
N VAL A 134 2.75 -20.90 -2.71
CA VAL A 134 1.95 -19.97 -1.89
C VAL A 134 1.28 -20.65 -0.68
N LEU A 135 0.89 -21.92 -0.82
CA LEU A 135 0.26 -22.67 0.29
C LEU A 135 1.24 -23.07 1.40
N ARG A 136 2.55 -22.85 1.23
CA ARG A 136 3.51 -22.94 2.34
C ARG A 136 3.37 -21.76 3.31
N PHE A 137 2.83 -20.64 2.84
CA PHE A 137 2.73 -19.36 3.55
C PHE A 137 1.28 -18.93 3.81
N ALA A 138 0.31 -19.67 3.28
CA ALA A 138 -1.10 -19.34 3.46
C ALA A 138 -1.98 -20.59 3.54
N GLY A 139 -3.01 -20.55 4.38
CA GLY A 139 -4.03 -21.59 4.41
C GLY A 139 -4.82 -21.69 3.10
N ARG A 140 -4.96 -20.57 2.39
CA ARG A 140 -5.66 -20.51 1.09
C ARG A 140 -5.02 -19.46 0.18
N HIS A 141 -5.10 -19.70 -1.14
CA HIS A 141 -4.81 -18.71 -2.16
C HIS A 141 -6.09 -18.41 -2.96
N ARG A 142 -6.40 -17.13 -3.14
CA ARG A 142 -7.55 -16.68 -3.92
C ARG A 142 -7.10 -15.73 -5.03
N ILE A 143 -7.60 -15.97 -6.23
CA ILE A 143 -7.47 -15.02 -7.34
C ILE A 143 -8.70 -14.12 -7.35
N ALA A 144 -8.49 -12.81 -7.33
CA ALA A 144 -9.55 -11.81 -7.44
C ALA A 144 -10.24 -11.93 -8.81
N ARG A 145 -11.56 -11.76 -8.83
CA ARG A 145 -12.34 -11.88 -10.05
C ARG A 145 -12.06 -10.69 -10.98
N PRO A 146 -11.81 -10.92 -12.26
CA PRO A 146 -11.69 -9.84 -13.24
C PRO A 146 -12.90 -8.91 -13.19
N TYR A 147 -12.65 -7.62 -13.37
CA TYR A 147 -13.68 -6.56 -13.44
C TYR A 147 -14.52 -6.33 -12.17
N LYS A 148 -14.28 -7.05 -11.07
CA LYS A 148 -14.92 -6.80 -9.77
C LYS A 148 -14.08 -5.80 -8.97
N LYS A 149 -14.30 -4.52 -9.23
CA LYS A 149 -13.67 -3.44 -8.47
C LYS A 149 -14.01 -3.60 -6.98
N ASN A 150 -13.08 -3.29 -6.13
CA ASN A 150 -13.04 -3.39 -4.67
C ASN A 150 -12.56 -4.74 -4.10
N GLU A 151 -12.48 -5.83 -4.86
CA GLU A 151 -11.91 -7.08 -4.31
C GLU A 151 -10.45 -6.89 -3.88
N GLN A 152 -9.70 -6.00 -4.59
CA GLN A 152 -8.31 -5.63 -4.30
C GLN A 152 -8.15 -4.18 -3.80
N SER A 153 -9.21 -3.58 -3.26
CA SER A 153 -9.23 -2.15 -2.94
C SER A 153 -8.18 -1.69 -1.93
N TYR A 154 -7.72 -2.57 -1.03
CA TYR A 154 -6.69 -2.23 -0.05
C TYR A 154 -5.32 -2.11 -0.70
N ILE A 155 -4.92 -3.12 -1.50
CA ILE A 155 -3.64 -3.07 -2.20
C ILE A 155 -3.62 -1.96 -3.27
N GLU A 156 -4.74 -1.74 -3.99
CA GLU A 156 -4.87 -0.62 -4.93
C GLU A 156 -4.69 0.74 -4.23
N SER A 157 -5.24 0.87 -3.03
CA SER A 157 -5.10 2.10 -2.22
C SER A 157 -3.65 2.28 -1.74
N PHE A 158 -2.99 1.20 -1.33
CA PHE A 158 -1.59 1.21 -0.97
C PHE A 158 -0.69 1.56 -2.17
N ASN A 159 -0.87 0.92 -3.32
CA ASN A 159 -0.14 1.17 -4.56
C ASN A 159 -0.26 2.64 -5.00
N ARG A 160 -1.45 3.23 -4.80
CA ARG A 160 -1.66 4.67 -5.05
C ARG A 160 -0.85 5.53 -4.07
N SER A 161 -0.77 5.16 -2.80
CA SER A 161 0.06 5.85 -1.81
C SER A 161 1.55 5.73 -2.13
N LEU A 162 2.01 4.53 -2.51
CA LEU A 162 3.39 4.28 -2.97
C LEU A 162 3.78 5.21 -4.12
N ARG A 163 2.90 5.32 -5.15
CA ARG A 163 3.14 6.26 -6.26
C ARG A 163 3.16 7.71 -5.80
N LYS A 164 2.21 8.14 -4.98
CA LYS A 164 2.05 9.55 -4.60
C LYS A 164 3.08 10.05 -3.59
N GLU A 165 3.50 9.19 -2.70
CA GLU A 165 4.30 9.57 -1.52
C GLU A 165 5.77 9.11 -1.63
N CYS A 166 6.10 8.22 -2.59
CA CYS A 166 7.43 7.64 -2.73
C CYS A 166 7.95 7.72 -4.17
N LEU A 167 7.42 6.89 -5.08
CA LEU A 167 8.02 6.63 -6.40
C LEU A 167 7.51 7.55 -7.53
N GLY A 168 6.43 8.27 -7.33
CA GLY A 168 5.84 9.09 -8.39
C GLY A 168 5.13 8.29 -9.49
N TRP A 169 4.87 8.97 -10.61
CA TRP A 169 4.21 8.42 -11.80
C TRP A 169 5.19 8.36 -12.99
N ILE A 170 6.46 8.18 -12.69
CA ILE A 170 7.55 8.12 -13.66
C ILE A 170 7.95 6.69 -13.97
N LYS A 171 8.75 6.50 -15.00
CA LYS A 171 9.33 5.22 -15.39
C LYS A 171 10.80 5.16 -14.98
N TYR A 172 11.25 3.99 -14.56
CA TYR A 172 12.61 3.75 -14.09
C TYR A 172 13.34 2.73 -14.97
N LYS A 173 14.66 2.77 -14.96
CA LYS A 173 15.55 1.85 -15.66
C LYS A 173 15.97 0.70 -14.74
N LYS A 174 16.26 -0.49 -15.32
CA LYS A 174 16.69 -1.67 -14.56
C LYS A 174 17.87 -1.42 -13.62
N GLY A 175 18.83 -0.59 -14.04
CA GLY A 175 20.00 -0.25 -13.23
C GLY A 175 19.69 0.52 -11.95
N GLN A 176 18.47 1.03 -11.77
CA GLN A 176 18.06 1.78 -10.60
C GLN A 176 17.41 0.91 -9.50
N VAL A 177 17.26 -0.40 -9.70
CA VAL A 177 16.56 -1.30 -8.76
C VAL A 177 17.13 -1.23 -7.34
N SER A 178 18.46 -1.23 -7.21
CA SER A 178 19.11 -1.17 -5.89
C SER A 178 18.82 0.16 -5.16
N GLU A 179 18.93 1.29 -5.87
CA GLU A 179 18.59 2.62 -5.35
C GLU A 179 17.12 2.70 -4.95
N LEU A 180 16.23 2.21 -5.80
CA LEU A 180 14.78 2.20 -5.55
C LEU A 180 14.41 1.36 -4.34
N ASN A 181 15.05 0.21 -4.12
CA ASN A 181 14.85 -0.58 -2.91
C ASN A 181 15.27 0.20 -1.65
N GLY A 182 16.36 0.97 -1.68
CA GLY A 182 16.74 1.87 -0.58
C GLY A 182 15.67 2.95 -0.30
N ILE A 183 15.16 3.58 -1.35
CA ILE A 183 14.09 4.59 -1.24
C ILE A 183 12.81 3.97 -0.65
N VAL A 184 12.44 2.79 -1.11
CA VAL A 184 11.25 2.07 -0.63
C VAL A 184 11.37 1.64 0.83
N ILE A 185 12.55 1.21 1.28
CA ILE A 185 12.80 0.86 2.69
C ILE A 185 12.55 2.09 3.60
N ASN A 186 13.08 3.26 3.23
CA ASN A 186 12.85 4.50 3.98
C ASN A 186 11.37 4.92 3.97
N TYR A 187 10.69 4.72 2.82
CA TYR A 187 9.25 4.96 2.74
C TYR A 187 8.45 4.02 3.65
N LEU A 188 8.77 2.72 3.68
CA LEU A 188 8.10 1.74 4.53
C LEU A 188 8.33 2.03 6.02
N GLU A 189 9.51 2.48 6.43
CA GLU A 189 9.79 2.92 7.81
C GLU A 189 8.84 4.07 8.20
N ARG A 190 8.78 5.10 7.37
CA ARG A 190 7.84 6.21 7.58
C ARG A 190 6.37 5.75 7.54
N TYR A 191 6.01 4.88 6.61
CA TYR A 191 4.65 4.36 6.44
C TYR A 191 4.18 3.62 7.69
N HIS A 192 5.05 2.78 8.27
CA HIS A 192 4.72 1.92 9.41
C HIS A 192 4.72 2.65 10.75
N TYR A 193 5.62 3.60 10.97
CA TYR A 193 5.83 4.17 12.29
C TYR A 193 5.38 5.64 12.44
N HIS A 194 5.17 6.35 11.33
CA HIS A 194 4.90 7.79 11.38
C HIS A 194 3.64 8.22 10.61
N ARG A 195 3.25 7.47 9.58
CA ARG A 195 2.15 7.84 8.71
C ARG A 195 0.80 7.53 9.36
N PRO A 196 -0.06 8.54 9.66
CA PRO A 196 -1.37 8.27 10.24
C PRO A 196 -2.32 7.63 9.22
N HIS A 197 -3.07 6.62 9.64
CA HIS A 197 -4.09 5.95 8.88
C HIS A 197 -5.48 6.22 9.43
N ILE A 198 -6.38 6.76 8.60
CA ILE A 198 -7.76 7.07 9.00
C ILE A 198 -8.48 5.81 9.52
N SER A 199 -8.30 4.69 8.83
CA SER A 199 -8.92 3.41 9.21
C SER A 199 -8.38 2.79 10.51
N LEU A 200 -7.25 3.28 11.02
CA LEU A 200 -6.66 2.89 12.29
C LEU A 200 -6.83 3.99 13.38
N GLY A 201 -7.81 4.88 13.22
CA GLY A 201 -8.01 5.97 14.17
C GLY A 201 -6.86 6.97 14.21
N MET A 202 -6.24 7.23 13.07
CA MET A 202 -5.05 8.10 12.92
C MET A 202 -3.76 7.54 13.54
N ARG A 203 -3.69 6.25 13.85
CA ARG A 203 -2.46 5.59 14.27
C ARG A 203 -1.69 5.04 13.08
N PRO A 204 -0.36 4.97 13.14
CA PRO A 204 0.44 4.21 12.17
C PRO A 204 0.21 2.70 12.33
N PRO A 205 0.49 1.87 11.30
CA PRO A 205 0.31 0.42 11.36
C PRO A 205 1.09 -0.28 12.47
N LEU A 206 2.30 0.19 12.76
CA LEU A 206 3.21 -0.33 13.80
C LEU A 206 3.52 0.78 14.81
N GLU A 207 2.49 1.31 15.47
CA GLU A 207 2.71 2.29 16.53
C GLU A 207 3.52 1.65 17.66
N ARG A 208 4.70 2.17 17.91
CA ARG A 208 5.47 1.83 19.14
C ARG A 208 4.77 2.52 20.29
N ILE A 209 4.15 1.73 21.16
CA ILE A 209 3.60 2.16 22.44
C ILE A 209 4.75 2.40 23.41
#